data_e14c4e9c10a2f912f867854ffbf75ca4
#
_entry.id   e14c4e9c10a2f912f867854ffbf75ca4
#
_cell.length_a   1.000
_cell.length_b   1.000
_cell.length_c   1.000
_cell.angle_alpha   90.00
_cell.angle_beta   90.00
_cell.angle_gamma   90.00
#
_symmetry.space_group_name_H-M   'P 1'
#
loop_
_entity.id
_entity.type
_entity.pdbx_description
1 polymer ?
#
loop_
_entity_poly.entity_id
_entity_poly.type
_entity_poly.pdbx_seq_one_letter_code
_entity_poly.pdbx_strand_id
1 'polypeptide(L)'
;MKIVECRVIRPKDRSSVVLATAELLFDNGIRVVNMHLLKPREGQEGNQLRTPVVHTKSGTTLNPFNPSSPEFRAAMHKAVEETLAEAVEAQVNDYTKVFETVEEFRMPVFSRLKLHKFPDNHIPVKAMVSVTVDGELRLNRIAVIKAVDPPAYVVQLPTYTLQSGRRPARDFRFQAEPYEALYKLVTDAYFKVAEVAEDVPVQDAEEPA
;
A
#
# COMPACT_ATOMS: atom_id res chain seq x y z
N MET A 1 -2.91 -14.56 5.84
CA MET A 1 -3.11 -14.06 4.45
C MET A 1 -2.31 -14.96 3.51
N LYS A 2 -2.91 -15.48 2.42
CA LYS A 2 -2.22 -16.37 1.47
C LYS A 2 -1.95 -15.64 0.16
N ILE A 3 -0.83 -15.92 -0.48
CA ILE A 3 -0.55 -15.45 -1.83
C ILE A 3 -1.22 -16.42 -2.80
N VAL A 4 -2.12 -15.90 -3.64
CA VAL A 4 -2.86 -16.71 -4.61
C VAL A 4 -2.33 -16.54 -6.04
N GLU A 5 -1.74 -15.38 -6.34
CA GLU A 5 -1.16 -15.09 -7.64
C GLU A 5 0.08 -14.19 -7.48
N CYS A 6 1.09 -14.46 -8.28
CA CYS A 6 2.24 -13.58 -8.45
C CYS A 6 2.46 -13.31 -9.94
N ARG A 7 2.59 -12.04 -10.30
CA ARG A 7 2.99 -11.61 -11.63
C ARG A 7 4.36 -10.96 -11.57
N VAL A 8 5.24 -11.33 -12.47
CA VAL A 8 6.56 -10.71 -12.64
C VAL A 8 6.73 -10.15 -14.04
N ILE A 9 7.33 -8.97 -14.13
CA ILE A 9 7.68 -8.30 -15.37
C ILE A 9 9.19 -8.09 -15.37
N ARG A 10 9.89 -8.76 -16.28
CA ARG A 10 11.34 -8.68 -16.43
C ARG A 10 11.72 -7.46 -17.26
N PRO A 11 12.75 -6.68 -16.88
CA PRO A 11 13.20 -5.55 -17.66
C PRO A 11 13.76 -6.03 -19.03
N LYS A 12 13.62 -5.20 -20.03
CA LYS A 12 14.21 -5.47 -21.35
C LYS A 12 15.73 -5.49 -21.30
N ASP A 13 16.31 -4.57 -20.53
CA ASP A 13 17.74 -4.52 -20.27
C ASP A 13 18.11 -5.52 -19.16
N ARG A 14 18.83 -6.58 -19.53
CA ARG A 14 19.29 -7.65 -18.63
C ARG A 14 20.49 -7.26 -17.79
N SER A 15 21.16 -6.15 -18.09
CA SER A 15 22.23 -5.59 -17.27
C SER A 15 21.69 -4.87 -16.03
N SER A 16 20.41 -4.52 -16.02
CA SER A 16 19.72 -3.86 -14.91
C SER A 16 19.96 -4.55 -13.56
N VAL A 17 20.08 -3.75 -12.52
CA VAL A 17 20.08 -4.22 -11.12
C VAL A 17 18.72 -4.81 -10.74
N VAL A 18 17.63 -4.34 -11.37
CA VAL A 18 16.28 -4.87 -11.20
C VAL A 18 16.15 -6.16 -12.02
N LEU A 19 15.89 -7.28 -11.36
CA LEU A 19 15.62 -8.56 -12.00
C LEU A 19 14.19 -8.65 -12.51
N ALA A 20 13.24 -8.15 -11.71
CA ALA A 20 11.82 -8.10 -12.05
C ALA A 20 11.10 -7.01 -11.24
N THR A 21 10.03 -6.49 -11.81
CA THR A 21 8.94 -5.82 -11.08
C THR A 21 7.87 -6.85 -10.79
N ALA A 22 7.36 -6.89 -9.56
CA ALA A 22 6.43 -7.91 -9.11
C ALA A 22 5.13 -7.31 -8.57
N GLU A 23 4.05 -8.08 -8.75
CA GLU A 23 2.74 -7.87 -8.17
C GLU A 23 2.31 -9.15 -7.47
N LEU A 24 1.67 -9.03 -6.29
CA LEU A 24 1.11 -10.15 -5.54
C LEU A 24 -0.38 -9.91 -5.29
N LEU A 25 -1.19 -10.92 -5.57
CA LEU A 25 -2.60 -10.98 -5.19
C LEU A 25 -2.76 -11.93 -4.01
N PHE A 26 -3.53 -11.51 -3.01
CA PHE A 26 -3.81 -12.30 -1.82
C PHE A 26 -5.24 -12.85 -1.82
N ASP A 27 -5.47 -13.87 -0.99
CA ASP A 27 -6.75 -14.56 -0.78
C ASP A 27 -7.89 -13.66 -0.27
N ASN A 28 -7.57 -12.45 0.15
CA ASN A 28 -8.52 -11.42 0.59
C ASN A 28 -8.78 -10.34 -0.48
N GLY A 29 -8.40 -10.58 -1.75
CA GLY A 29 -8.64 -9.66 -2.86
C GLY A 29 -7.76 -8.41 -2.89
N ILE A 30 -6.76 -8.31 -1.99
CA ILE A 30 -5.81 -7.21 -2.02
C ILE A 30 -4.66 -7.56 -2.97
N ARG A 31 -4.34 -6.62 -3.86
CA ARG A 31 -3.18 -6.72 -4.76
C ARG A 31 -2.18 -5.63 -4.41
N VAL A 32 -0.94 -6.02 -4.14
CA VAL A 32 0.19 -5.09 -3.99
C VAL A 32 1.02 -5.11 -5.26
N VAL A 33 1.51 -3.94 -5.67
CA VAL A 33 2.19 -3.77 -6.95
C VAL A 33 3.49 -3.00 -6.80
N ASN A 34 4.26 -2.93 -7.88
CA ASN A 34 5.49 -2.14 -7.98
C ASN A 34 6.58 -2.55 -6.95
N MET A 35 6.61 -3.82 -6.58
CA MET A 35 7.74 -4.38 -5.85
C MET A 35 8.89 -4.67 -6.83
N HIS A 36 10.13 -4.51 -6.38
CA HIS A 36 11.31 -4.78 -7.20
C HIS A 36 12.14 -5.90 -6.59
N LEU A 37 12.37 -6.96 -7.36
CA LEU A 37 13.39 -7.95 -7.03
C LEU A 37 14.71 -7.48 -7.61
N LEU A 38 15.70 -7.31 -6.74
CA LEU A 38 17.01 -6.76 -7.08
C LEU A 38 18.08 -7.85 -7.01
N LYS A 39 19.10 -7.75 -7.85
CA LYS A 39 20.34 -8.52 -7.73
C LYS A 39 20.98 -8.29 -6.36
N PRO A 40 21.72 -9.27 -5.82
CA PRO A 40 22.48 -9.09 -4.59
C PRO A 40 23.50 -7.95 -4.77
N ARG A 41 23.73 -7.20 -3.70
CA ARG A 41 24.81 -6.23 -3.65
C ARG A 41 26.12 -6.97 -3.30
N GLU A 42 27.24 -6.30 -3.58
CA GLU A 42 28.55 -6.81 -3.17
C GLU A 42 28.57 -7.13 -1.66
N GLY A 43 28.98 -8.33 -1.31
CA GLY A 43 28.99 -8.84 0.07
C GLY A 43 27.64 -9.29 0.63
N GLN A 44 26.59 -9.34 -0.18
CA GLN A 44 25.28 -9.87 0.22
C GLN A 44 24.93 -11.11 -0.58
N GLU A 45 24.44 -12.15 0.10
CA GLU A 45 23.93 -13.36 -0.54
C GLU A 45 22.43 -13.21 -0.85
N GLY A 46 22.04 -13.71 -2.04
CA GLY A 46 20.65 -13.77 -2.49
C GLY A 46 20.06 -12.45 -2.98
N ASN A 47 18.98 -12.56 -3.74
CA ASN A 47 18.24 -11.43 -4.26
C ASN A 47 17.50 -10.69 -3.14
N GLN A 48 17.12 -9.44 -3.39
CA GLN A 48 16.41 -8.61 -2.42
C GLN A 48 15.06 -8.16 -2.97
N LEU A 49 13.96 -8.54 -2.32
CA LEU A 49 12.64 -7.98 -2.62
C LEU A 49 12.47 -6.65 -1.87
N ARG A 50 12.21 -5.59 -2.62
CA ARG A 50 11.92 -4.25 -2.09
C ARG A 50 10.49 -3.85 -2.39
N THR A 51 9.80 -3.37 -1.36
CA THR A 51 8.52 -2.67 -1.51
C THR A 51 8.75 -1.28 -2.12
N PRO A 52 7.76 -0.70 -2.79
CA PRO A 52 7.88 0.65 -3.34
C PRO A 52 8.19 1.67 -2.24
N VAL A 53 8.95 2.67 -2.62
CA VAL A 53 9.40 3.76 -1.73
C VAL A 53 9.07 5.09 -2.39
N VAL A 54 8.47 5.99 -1.62
CA VAL A 54 8.23 7.37 -2.05
C VAL A 54 9.06 8.30 -1.21
N HIS A 55 9.88 9.12 -1.87
CA HIS A 55 10.60 10.20 -1.21
C HIS A 55 9.74 11.45 -1.18
N THR A 56 9.53 11.99 0.01
CA THR A 56 8.84 13.28 0.18
C THR A 56 9.78 14.45 -0.13
N LYS A 57 9.22 15.63 -0.34
CA LYS A 57 10.02 16.87 -0.52
C LYS A 57 10.88 17.19 0.71
N SER A 58 10.50 16.71 1.90
CA SER A 58 11.28 16.87 3.13
C SER A 58 12.39 15.82 3.31
N GLY A 59 12.63 14.95 2.30
CA GLY A 59 13.63 13.88 2.36
C GLY A 59 13.18 12.63 3.14
N THR A 60 11.97 12.63 3.71
CA THR A 60 11.44 11.45 4.41
C THR A 60 11.08 10.35 3.41
N THR A 61 11.47 9.14 3.74
CA THR A 61 11.16 7.95 2.95
C THR A 61 9.91 7.28 3.49
N LEU A 62 8.92 7.06 2.64
CA LEU A 62 7.64 6.46 2.99
C LEU A 62 7.37 5.24 2.12
N ASN A 63 6.94 4.14 2.74
CA ASN A 63 6.52 2.93 2.05
C ASN A 63 4.98 2.88 2.03
N PRO A 64 4.34 2.73 0.86
CA PRO A 64 2.89 2.58 0.77
C PRO A 64 2.37 1.36 1.52
N PHE A 65 3.14 0.28 1.51
CA PHE A 65 2.85 -0.92 2.29
C PHE A 65 4.13 -1.60 2.76
N ASN A 66 4.00 -2.37 3.84
CA ASN A 66 5.08 -3.19 4.39
C ASN A 66 4.53 -4.50 4.94
N PRO A 67 5.21 -5.63 4.73
CA PRO A 67 4.94 -6.84 5.49
C PRO A 67 5.22 -6.59 6.99
N SER A 68 4.32 -7.08 7.85
CA SER A 68 4.39 -6.84 9.30
C SER A 68 5.29 -7.83 10.03
N SER A 69 5.60 -8.98 9.40
CA SER A 69 6.47 -10.01 9.97
C SER A 69 7.60 -10.40 9.00
N PRO A 70 8.74 -10.88 9.53
CA PRO A 70 9.81 -11.47 8.72
C PRO A 70 9.35 -12.67 7.91
N GLU A 71 8.49 -13.52 8.49
CA GLU A 71 7.96 -14.74 7.88
C GLU A 71 7.11 -14.39 6.66
N PHE A 72 6.21 -13.40 6.79
CA PHE A 72 5.38 -12.96 5.68
C PHE A 72 6.22 -12.28 4.59
N ARG A 73 7.25 -11.52 4.98
CA ARG A 73 8.21 -10.96 4.03
C ARG A 73 8.95 -12.05 3.26
N ALA A 74 9.38 -13.12 3.94
CA ALA A 74 10.06 -14.26 3.32
C ALA A 74 9.12 -15.00 2.37
N ALA A 75 7.84 -15.19 2.73
CA ALA A 75 6.84 -15.80 1.86
C ALA A 75 6.62 -14.99 0.57
N MET A 76 6.49 -13.65 0.68
CA MET A 76 6.39 -12.76 -0.48
C MET A 76 7.65 -12.86 -1.37
N HIS A 77 8.83 -12.87 -0.77
CA HIS A 77 10.09 -12.98 -1.50
C HIS A 77 10.18 -14.30 -2.26
N LYS A 78 9.91 -15.41 -1.59
CA LYS A 78 9.90 -16.76 -2.17
C LYS A 78 8.94 -16.85 -3.36
N ALA A 79 7.71 -16.35 -3.22
CA ALA A 79 6.73 -16.36 -4.30
C ALA A 79 7.21 -15.60 -5.55
N VAL A 80 7.89 -14.46 -5.36
CA VAL A 80 8.44 -13.68 -6.47
C VAL A 80 9.61 -14.39 -7.12
N GLU A 81 10.52 -15.01 -6.36
CA GLU A 81 11.66 -15.76 -6.89
C GLU A 81 11.21 -17.00 -7.69
N GLU A 82 10.27 -17.76 -7.15
CA GLU A 82 9.70 -18.93 -7.86
C GLU A 82 9.05 -18.52 -9.19
N THR A 83 8.25 -17.44 -9.17
CA THR A 83 7.60 -16.94 -10.39
C THR A 83 8.61 -16.42 -11.40
N LEU A 84 9.68 -15.76 -10.95
CA LEU A 84 10.76 -15.30 -11.82
C LEU A 84 11.52 -16.47 -12.44
N ALA A 85 11.79 -17.54 -11.69
CA ALA A 85 12.46 -18.74 -12.20
C ALA A 85 11.68 -19.37 -13.36
N GLU A 86 10.36 -19.53 -13.19
CA GLU A 86 9.47 -20.04 -14.26
C GLU A 86 9.41 -19.10 -15.47
N ALA A 87 9.38 -17.77 -15.25
CA ALA A 87 9.44 -16.79 -16.33
C ALA A 87 10.76 -16.85 -17.12
N VAL A 88 11.86 -17.19 -16.45
CA VAL A 88 13.17 -17.37 -17.07
C VAL A 88 13.19 -18.65 -17.89
N GLU A 89 12.71 -19.76 -17.34
CA GLU A 89 12.62 -21.06 -18.02
C GLU A 89 11.72 -20.98 -19.26
N ALA A 90 10.55 -20.32 -19.13
CA ALA A 90 9.63 -20.09 -20.24
C ALA A 90 10.12 -19.04 -21.25
N GLN A 91 11.24 -18.36 -20.99
CA GLN A 91 11.82 -17.29 -21.82
C GLN A 91 10.88 -16.11 -22.09
N VAL A 92 9.95 -15.81 -21.18
CA VAL A 92 9.00 -14.70 -21.30
C VAL A 92 9.40 -13.51 -20.41
N ASN A 93 8.91 -12.32 -20.76
CA ASN A 93 9.17 -11.11 -19.97
C ASN A 93 8.05 -10.78 -18.99
N ASP A 94 6.86 -11.25 -19.26
CA ASP A 94 5.67 -11.04 -18.42
C ASP A 94 5.09 -12.43 -18.13
N TYR A 95 5.05 -12.80 -16.86
CA TYR A 95 4.63 -14.13 -16.42
C TYR A 95 3.79 -14.02 -15.16
N THR A 96 2.74 -14.82 -15.13
CA THR A 96 1.85 -14.91 -13.96
C THR A 96 1.78 -16.36 -13.50
N LYS A 97 2.15 -16.58 -12.23
CA LYS A 97 1.99 -17.86 -11.55
C LYS A 97 0.77 -17.80 -10.63
N VAL A 98 -0.11 -18.78 -10.77
CA VAL A 98 -1.23 -19.01 -9.86
C VAL A 98 -0.81 -20.08 -8.85
N PHE A 99 -0.79 -19.74 -7.57
CA PHE A 99 -0.45 -20.66 -6.47
C PHE A 99 -1.69 -21.39 -5.96
N GLU A 100 -2.82 -20.69 -5.94
CA GLU A 100 -4.11 -21.21 -5.48
C GLU A 100 -5.24 -20.53 -6.25
N THR A 101 -6.17 -21.30 -6.78
CA THR A 101 -7.38 -20.75 -7.41
C THR A 101 -8.39 -20.42 -6.31
N VAL A 102 -8.84 -19.17 -6.30
CA VAL A 102 -9.83 -18.66 -5.34
C VAL A 102 -11.11 -18.34 -6.08
N GLU A 103 -12.19 -19.04 -5.77
CA GLU A 103 -13.51 -18.78 -6.37
C GLU A 103 -14.11 -17.49 -5.80
N GLU A 104 -13.93 -17.25 -4.49
CA GLU A 104 -14.43 -16.07 -3.80
C GLU A 104 -13.35 -15.54 -2.82
N PHE A 105 -13.06 -14.25 -2.89
CA PHE A 105 -12.12 -13.62 -1.96
C PHE A 105 -12.76 -13.45 -0.58
N ARG A 106 -12.03 -13.88 0.44
CA ARG A 106 -12.49 -13.62 1.82
C ARG A 106 -12.36 -12.15 2.20
N MET A 107 -13.18 -11.69 3.10
CA MET A 107 -13.07 -10.36 3.65
C MET A 107 -11.79 -10.21 4.49
N PRO A 108 -11.01 -9.12 4.28
CA PRO A 108 -9.85 -8.82 5.11
C PRO A 108 -10.26 -8.38 6.52
N VAL A 109 -9.43 -8.71 7.51
CA VAL A 109 -9.55 -8.19 8.87
C VAL A 109 -8.66 -6.97 9.02
N PHE A 110 -9.27 -5.79 9.18
CA PHE A 110 -8.55 -4.55 9.43
C PHE A 110 -8.30 -4.34 10.92
N SER A 111 -7.06 -3.99 11.28
CA SER A 111 -6.65 -3.76 12.66
C SER A 111 -5.61 -2.63 12.75
N ARG A 112 -5.30 -2.20 13.98
CA ARG A 112 -4.25 -1.21 14.27
C ARG A 112 -4.32 0.04 13.39
N LEU A 113 -5.53 0.56 13.16
CA LEU A 113 -5.74 1.80 12.44
C LEU A 113 -5.06 2.94 13.20
N LYS A 114 -4.24 3.72 12.50
CA LYS A 114 -3.67 4.99 12.98
C LYS A 114 -4.09 6.08 12.04
N LEU A 115 -4.69 7.13 12.58
CA LEU A 115 -5.16 8.29 11.85
C LEU A 115 -4.41 9.52 12.36
N HIS A 116 -3.82 10.26 11.44
CA HIS A 116 -3.18 11.55 11.70
C HIS A 116 -3.95 12.64 10.95
N LYS A 117 -4.64 13.49 11.68
CA LYS A 117 -5.34 14.66 11.14
C LYS A 117 -4.37 15.79 10.85
N PHE A 118 -4.64 16.51 9.78
CA PHE A 118 -3.98 17.78 9.49
C PHE A 118 -4.84 18.95 9.97
N PRO A 119 -4.24 20.07 10.37
CA PRO A 119 -4.96 21.30 10.63
C PRO A 119 -5.83 21.69 9.45
N ASP A 120 -6.94 22.37 9.72
CA ASP A 120 -7.85 22.82 8.66
C ASP A 120 -7.28 24.04 7.92
N ASN A 121 -6.12 23.85 7.33
CA ASN A 121 -5.54 24.74 6.34
C ASN A 121 -6.12 24.32 4.97
N HIS A 122 -6.20 25.21 4.03
CA HIS A 122 -6.83 25.06 2.70
C HIS A 122 -6.32 23.87 1.84
N ILE A 123 -5.68 22.89 2.46
CA ILE A 123 -5.19 21.66 1.82
C ILE A 123 -6.35 20.66 1.72
N PRO A 124 -6.59 20.03 0.56
CA PRO A 124 -7.67 19.06 0.39
C PRO A 124 -7.49 17.80 1.23
N VAL A 125 -6.25 17.41 1.57
CA VAL A 125 -5.96 16.25 2.41
C VAL A 125 -6.21 16.61 3.87
N LYS A 126 -7.18 15.94 4.49
CA LYS A 126 -7.60 16.19 5.87
C LYS A 126 -6.99 15.23 6.88
N ALA A 127 -6.65 14.02 6.45
CA ALA A 127 -5.95 13.06 7.30
C ALA A 127 -5.13 12.08 6.46
N MET A 128 -4.13 11.49 7.11
CA MET A 128 -3.41 10.32 6.61
C MET A 128 -3.66 9.14 7.54
N VAL A 129 -3.92 7.98 6.93
CA VAL A 129 -4.28 6.76 7.64
C VAL A 129 -3.31 5.65 7.30
N SER A 130 -3.01 4.83 8.29
CA SER A 130 -2.39 3.54 8.10
C SER A 130 -3.18 2.47 8.85
N VAL A 131 -3.26 1.27 8.27
CA VAL A 131 -4.03 0.14 8.80
C VAL A 131 -3.27 -1.15 8.57
N THR A 132 -3.42 -2.11 9.47
CA THR A 132 -2.87 -3.46 9.29
C THR A 132 -3.98 -4.39 8.82
N VAL A 133 -3.69 -5.17 7.80
CA VAL A 133 -4.60 -6.17 7.21
C VAL A 133 -4.15 -7.55 7.67
N ASP A 134 -5.09 -8.32 8.22
CA ASP A 134 -4.88 -9.72 8.68
C ASP A 134 -3.68 -9.90 9.63
N GLY A 135 -3.22 -8.82 10.28
CA GLY A 135 -2.02 -8.83 11.11
C GLY A 135 -0.69 -8.86 10.34
N GLU A 136 -0.71 -9.09 9.02
CA GLU A 136 0.47 -9.41 8.20
C GLU A 136 0.92 -8.31 7.25
N LEU A 137 -0.01 -7.47 6.75
CA LEU A 137 0.31 -6.40 5.81
C LEU A 137 -0.08 -5.04 6.35
N ARG A 138 0.90 -4.16 6.54
CA ARG A 138 0.68 -2.77 6.91
C ARG A 138 0.49 -1.93 5.66
N LEU A 139 -0.68 -1.31 5.50
CA LEU A 139 -0.97 -0.33 4.46
C LEU A 139 -0.81 1.08 5.03
N ASN A 140 -0.14 1.95 4.28
CA ASN A 140 0.17 3.31 4.70
C ASN A 140 -0.28 4.32 3.64
N ARG A 141 -0.28 5.61 4.02
CA ARG A 141 -0.54 6.73 3.09
C ARG A 141 -1.94 6.70 2.45
N ILE A 142 -2.90 6.10 3.14
CA ILE A 142 -4.31 6.23 2.76
C ILE A 142 -4.74 7.64 3.17
N ALA A 143 -5.21 8.44 2.22
CA ALA A 143 -5.57 9.83 2.48
C ALA A 143 -7.09 9.99 2.61
N VAL A 144 -7.52 10.78 3.59
CA VAL A 144 -8.88 11.32 3.64
C VAL A 144 -8.85 12.70 2.99
N ILE A 145 -9.58 12.85 1.90
CA ILE A 145 -9.61 14.08 1.10
C ILE A 145 -10.99 14.68 1.16
N LYS A 146 -11.09 16.00 1.39
CA LYS A 146 -12.33 16.75 1.25
C LYS A 146 -12.40 17.24 -0.19
N ALA A 147 -13.32 16.67 -0.97
CA ALA A 147 -13.67 17.15 -2.30
C ALA A 147 -14.52 18.44 -2.17
N VAL A 148 -14.41 19.31 -3.15
CA VAL A 148 -15.11 20.61 -3.15
C VAL A 148 -16.41 20.52 -3.94
N ASP A 149 -16.41 19.77 -5.04
CA ASP A 149 -17.57 19.67 -5.92
C ASP A 149 -17.72 18.24 -6.47
N PRO A 150 -18.78 17.51 -6.08
CA PRO A 150 -19.67 17.81 -4.94
C PRO A 150 -18.92 17.71 -3.60
N PRO A 151 -19.35 18.43 -2.56
CA PRO A 151 -18.71 18.37 -1.25
C PRO A 151 -18.84 16.96 -0.67
N ALA A 152 -17.72 16.27 -0.55
CA ALA A 152 -17.67 14.90 -0.04
C ALA A 152 -16.31 14.58 0.57
N TYR A 153 -16.25 13.58 1.45
CA TYR A 153 -14.98 13.01 1.89
C TYR A 153 -14.69 11.76 1.06
N VAL A 154 -13.47 11.66 0.58
CA VAL A 154 -13.00 10.55 -0.26
C VAL A 154 -11.80 9.89 0.40
N VAL A 155 -11.81 8.57 0.48
CA VAL A 155 -10.65 7.78 0.88
C VAL A 155 -9.83 7.48 -0.36
N GLN A 156 -8.64 8.06 -0.46
CA GLN A 156 -7.73 7.86 -1.58
C GLN A 156 -6.59 6.95 -1.21
N LEU A 157 -6.39 5.90 -1.99
CA LEU A 157 -5.23 5.02 -1.89
C LEU A 157 -3.99 5.72 -2.45
N PRO A 158 -2.78 5.41 -1.94
CA PRO A 158 -1.55 5.99 -2.44
C PRO A 158 -1.35 5.67 -3.92
N THR A 159 -0.84 6.66 -4.65
CA THR A 159 -0.57 6.58 -6.07
C THR A 159 0.88 6.96 -6.35
N TYR A 160 1.44 6.39 -7.41
CA TYR A 160 2.73 6.80 -7.96
C TYR A 160 2.57 7.21 -9.42
N THR A 161 3.44 8.11 -9.87
CA THR A 161 3.46 8.55 -11.27
C THR A 161 4.43 7.68 -12.04
N LEU A 162 3.94 7.06 -13.12
CA LEU A 162 4.78 6.33 -14.05
C LEU A 162 5.69 7.33 -14.81
N GLN A 163 6.94 6.96 -15.07
CA GLN A 163 7.90 7.78 -15.83
C GLN A 163 7.39 8.18 -17.22
N SER A 164 6.45 7.42 -17.77
CA SER A 164 5.80 7.71 -19.06
C SER A 164 4.81 8.87 -19.04
N GLY A 165 4.59 9.54 -17.91
CA GLY A 165 3.59 10.60 -17.76
C GLY A 165 2.13 10.12 -17.88
N ARG A 166 1.89 8.80 -17.97
CA ARG A 166 0.55 8.21 -17.98
C ARG A 166 -0.13 8.34 -16.61
N ARG A 167 -1.43 8.01 -16.59
CA ARG A 167 -2.25 8.10 -15.37
C ARG A 167 -1.54 7.51 -14.16
N PRO A 168 -1.64 8.17 -12.98
CA PRO A 168 -1.04 7.66 -11.77
C PRO A 168 -1.55 6.24 -11.48
N ALA A 169 -0.64 5.33 -11.16
CA ALA A 169 -0.96 3.97 -10.75
C ALA A 169 -1.01 3.87 -9.23
N ARG A 170 -1.78 2.92 -8.71
CA ARG A 170 -1.89 2.68 -7.26
C ARG A 170 -0.84 1.67 -6.83
N ASP A 171 -0.25 1.88 -5.66
CA ASP A 171 0.73 0.94 -5.06
C ASP A 171 0.06 -0.33 -4.53
N PHE A 172 -1.24 -0.26 -4.20
CA PHE A 172 -2.07 -1.42 -3.89
C PHE A 172 -3.51 -1.19 -4.34
N ARG A 173 -4.23 -2.27 -4.58
CA ARG A 173 -5.61 -2.28 -5.07
C ARG A 173 -6.44 -3.23 -4.22
N PHE A 174 -7.74 -3.00 -4.19
CA PHE A 174 -8.73 -3.83 -3.54
C PHE A 174 -9.77 -4.28 -4.55
N GLN A 175 -10.39 -5.40 -4.33
CA GLN A 175 -11.72 -5.70 -4.86
C GLN A 175 -12.76 -4.77 -4.23
N ALA A 176 -13.97 -4.69 -4.82
CA ALA A 176 -14.97 -3.71 -4.43
C ALA A 176 -15.36 -3.81 -2.95
N GLU A 177 -15.76 -4.97 -2.48
CA GLU A 177 -16.23 -5.18 -1.09
C GLU A 177 -15.15 -4.89 -0.04
N PRO A 178 -13.90 -5.41 -0.14
CA PRO A 178 -12.80 -5.04 0.74
C PRO A 178 -12.51 -3.53 0.74
N TYR A 179 -12.66 -2.86 -0.41
CA TYR A 179 -12.48 -1.42 -0.48
C TYR A 179 -13.57 -0.66 0.27
N GLU A 180 -14.83 -1.06 0.10
CA GLU A 180 -15.97 -0.45 0.80
C GLU A 180 -15.84 -0.60 2.32
N ALA A 181 -15.40 -1.79 2.80
CA ALA A 181 -15.13 -2.01 4.22
C ALA A 181 -14.01 -1.10 4.75
N LEU A 182 -12.92 -0.94 3.99
CA LEU A 182 -11.85 0.01 4.33
C LEU A 182 -12.35 1.45 4.32
N TYR A 183 -13.12 1.84 3.31
CA TYR A 183 -13.69 3.18 3.19
C TYR A 183 -14.53 3.54 4.41
N LYS A 184 -15.46 2.65 4.79
CA LYS A 184 -16.31 2.82 5.97
C LYS A 184 -15.48 2.92 7.24
N LEU A 185 -14.52 2.01 7.45
CA LEU A 185 -13.66 2.02 8.62
C LEU A 185 -12.90 3.35 8.78
N VAL A 186 -12.34 3.86 7.68
CA VAL A 186 -11.53 5.09 7.68
C VAL A 186 -12.41 6.32 7.90
N THR A 187 -13.58 6.40 7.27
CA THR A 187 -14.51 7.51 7.43
C THR A 187 -15.11 7.55 8.83
N ASP A 188 -15.53 6.41 9.37
CA ASP A 188 -16.05 6.30 10.74
C ASP A 188 -14.99 6.76 11.77
N ALA A 189 -13.74 6.33 11.59
CA ALA A 189 -12.64 6.74 12.46
C ALA A 189 -12.35 8.24 12.35
N TYR A 190 -12.41 8.80 11.13
CA TYR A 190 -12.18 10.23 10.90
C TYR A 190 -13.23 11.09 11.59
N PHE A 191 -14.51 10.74 11.46
CA PHE A 191 -15.62 11.51 12.06
C PHE A 191 -15.67 11.35 13.59
N LYS A 192 -15.48 10.15 14.14
CA LYS A 192 -15.41 9.95 15.60
C LYS A 192 -14.34 10.82 16.27
N VAL A 193 -13.16 10.93 15.68
CA VAL A 193 -12.10 11.81 16.18
C VAL A 193 -12.46 13.30 16.00
N ALA A 194 -13.34 13.65 15.04
CA ALA A 194 -13.83 15.02 14.88
C ALA A 194 -14.78 15.42 16.02
N GLU A 195 -15.73 14.55 16.36
CA GLU A 195 -16.68 14.78 17.45
C GLU A 195 -16.00 15.00 18.79
N VAL A 196 -14.96 14.20 19.12
CA VAL A 196 -14.20 14.34 20.38
C VAL A 196 -13.40 15.65 20.43
N ALA A 197 -12.99 16.19 19.27
CA ALA A 197 -12.22 17.45 19.23
C ALA A 197 -13.11 18.71 19.38
N GLU A 198 -14.40 18.61 19.05
CA GLU A 198 -15.37 19.70 19.20
C GLU A 198 -15.91 19.82 20.64
N ASP A 199 -15.84 18.75 21.44
CA ASP A 199 -16.32 18.71 22.82
C ASP A 199 -15.30 19.22 23.87
N VAL A 200 -14.13 19.71 23.47
CA VAL A 200 -13.18 20.36 24.39
C VAL A 200 -13.57 21.84 24.54
N PRO A 201 -14.15 22.28 25.64
CA PRO A 201 -14.47 23.69 25.85
C PRO A 201 -13.17 24.51 25.84
N VAL A 202 -13.15 25.53 24.99
CA VAL A 202 -12.09 26.55 25.02
C VAL A 202 -12.11 27.17 26.41
N GLN A 203 -11.15 26.82 27.25
CA GLN A 203 -10.91 27.56 28.47
C GLN A 203 -10.43 28.96 28.09
N ASP A 204 -11.30 29.93 28.28
CA ASP A 204 -10.95 31.35 28.17
C ASP A 204 -9.73 31.59 29.05
N ALA A 205 -8.62 31.96 28.45
CA ALA A 205 -7.45 32.42 29.16
C ALA A 205 -7.82 33.71 29.84
N GLU A 206 -7.99 33.68 31.19
CA GLU A 206 -8.08 34.89 32.00
C GLU A 206 -6.80 35.70 31.78
N GLU A 207 -6.94 36.92 31.30
CA GLU A 207 -5.88 37.91 31.26
C GLU A 207 -5.47 38.25 32.69
N PRO A 208 -4.15 38.18 33.01
CA PRO A 208 -3.69 38.69 34.31
C PRO A 208 -3.73 40.21 34.30
N ALA A 209 -4.35 40.76 35.37
CA ALA A 209 -4.44 42.18 35.70
C ALA A 209 -3.06 42.80 36.04
#